data_a60604f73205c7f471476ab9d81c389c
#
_entry.id   a60604f73205c7f471476ab9d81c389c
#
_cell.length_a   1.000
_cell.length_b   1.000
_cell.length_c   1.000
_cell.angle_alpha   90.00
_cell.angle_beta   90.00
_cell.angle_gamma   90.00
#
_symmetry.space_group_name_H-M   'P 1'
#
loop_
_entity.id
_entity.type
_entity.pdbx_description
1 polymer ?
#
loop_
_entity_poly.entity_id
_entity_poly.type
_entity_poly.pdbx_seq_one_letter_code
_entity_poly.pdbx_strand_id
1 'polypeptide(L)'
;GVTEAAARGWDPISANFLMPQWVASHWPKYVEGCERVGRIPDLKNWRVAKSIFVADDLDTARNYATDPSGPYYFYYKQLYTKLKKHGRINLFKEYKDQPDDEVTLQSVFDRLVIWGTPDKVADELLEFREQVGKFGTLLYAGKDWADLELSRRSMRLLAEQVKPLVDSAEAGSSKAAE
;
A
#
# COMPACT_ATOMS: atom_id res chain seq x y z
N GLY A 1 -11.53 -10.12 12.42
CA GLY A 1 -10.71 -9.20 11.65
C GLY A 1 -10.50 -7.85 12.35
N VAL A 2 -10.56 -6.77 11.60
CA VAL A 2 -10.24 -5.41 12.10
C VAL A 2 -11.20 -4.99 13.22
N THR A 3 -12.50 -5.23 13.09
CA THR A 3 -13.51 -4.92 14.12
C THR A 3 -13.17 -5.56 15.47
N GLU A 4 -12.83 -6.84 15.45
CA GLU A 4 -12.48 -7.58 16.67
C GLU A 4 -11.14 -7.10 17.27
N ALA A 5 -10.17 -6.79 16.43
CA ALA A 5 -8.89 -6.23 16.88
C ALA A 5 -9.09 -4.88 17.59
N ALA A 6 -9.90 -3.99 17.00
CA ALA A 6 -10.24 -2.70 17.57
C ALA A 6 -10.99 -2.82 18.90
N ALA A 7 -11.95 -3.75 18.99
CA ALA A 7 -12.67 -4.04 20.23
C ALA A 7 -11.77 -4.57 21.35
N ARG A 8 -10.64 -5.19 21.01
CA ARG A 8 -9.59 -5.61 21.97
C ARG A 8 -8.56 -4.53 22.28
N GLY A 9 -8.73 -3.32 21.75
CA GLY A 9 -7.79 -2.22 21.96
C GLY A 9 -6.55 -2.27 21.06
N TRP A 10 -6.54 -3.11 20.01
CA TRP A 10 -5.43 -3.20 19.07
C TRP A 10 -5.62 -2.23 17.92
N ASP A 11 -4.52 -1.66 17.46
CA ASP A 11 -4.50 -0.75 16.33
C ASP A 11 -4.11 -1.52 15.05
N PRO A 12 -4.89 -1.37 13.96
CA PRO A 12 -4.70 -2.19 12.77
C PRO A 12 -3.53 -1.74 11.92
N ILE A 13 -2.92 -2.71 11.22
CA ILE A 13 -2.03 -2.49 10.10
C ILE A 13 -2.65 -3.14 8.88
N SER A 14 -2.98 -2.35 7.85
CA SER A 14 -3.40 -2.87 6.56
C SER A 14 -2.18 -3.36 5.79
N ALA A 15 -2.21 -4.62 5.35
CA ALA A 15 -1.05 -5.25 4.73
C ALA A 15 -0.80 -4.73 3.29
N ASN A 16 0.47 -4.73 2.88
CA ASN A 16 0.93 -4.23 1.58
C ASN A 16 0.44 -5.03 0.36
N PHE A 17 -0.13 -6.21 0.56
CA PHE A 17 -0.66 -7.07 -0.50
C PHE A 17 -2.20 -6.99 -0.65
N LEU A 18 -2.85 -6.07 0.03
CA LEU A 18 -4.30 -5.87 -0.09
C LEU A 18 -4.61 -4.85 -1.18
N MET A 19 -5.58 -5.16 -2.02
CA MET A 19 -6.13 -4.22 -3.00
C MET A 19 -6.76 -3.01 -2.30
N PRO A 20 -6.78 -1.81 -2.93
CA PRO A 20 -7.24 -0.58 -2.31
C PRO A 20 -8.63 -0.68 -1.66
N GLN A 21 -9.60 -1.35 -2.29
CA GLN A 21 -10.94 -1.52 -1.74
C GLN A 21 -10.96 -2.31 -0.42
N TRP A 22 -10.06 -3.28 -0.25
CA TRP A 22 -9.92 -4.00 1.02
C TRP A 22 -9.30 -3.13 2.09
N VAL A 23 -8.28 -2.32 1.73
CA VAL A 23 -7.68 -1.35 2.64
C VAL A 23 -8.73 -0.33 3.07
N ALA A 24 -9.49 0.28 2.13
CA ALA A 24 -10.55 1.22 2.42
C ALA A 24 -11.63 0.66 3.38
N SER A 25 -11.92 -0.65 3.27
CA SER A 25 -12.88 -1.31 4.14
C SER A 25 -12.44 -1.44 5.61
N HIS A 26 -11.17 -1.16 5.91
CA HIS A 26 -10.64 -1.34 7.27
C HIS A 26 -11.02 -0.21 8.22
N TRP A 27 -11.06 1.03 7.74
CA TRP A 27 -11.43 2.17 8.60
C TRP A 27 -12.84 2.05 9.20
N PRO A 28 -13.92 1.82 8.42
CA PRO A 28 -15.25 1.62 8.99
C PRO A 28 -15.31 0.47 10.01
N LYS A 29 -14.57 -0.62 9.75
CA LYS A 29 -14.51 -1.76 10.68
C LYS A 29 -13.73 -1.43 11.95
N TYR A 30 -12.71 -0.58 11.85
CA TYR A 30 -12.00 -0.09 13.02
C TYR A 30 -12.90 0.80 13.89
N VAL A 31 -13.61 1.73 13.27
CA VAL A 31 -14.61 2.58 13.96
C VAL A 31 -15.63 1.72 14.69
N GLU A 32 -16.29 0.79 13.99
CA GLU A 32 -17.24 -0.16 14.57
C GLU A 32 -16.69 -0.89 15.80
N GLY A 33 -15.46 -1.38 15.69
CA GLY A 33 -14.81 -2.10 16.79
C GLY A 33 -14.51 -1.21 18.00
N CYS A 34 -14.11 0.03 17.77
CA CYS A 34 -13.90 1.03 18.84
C CYS A 34 -15.22 1.37 19.53
N GLU A 35 -16.28 1.64 18.77
CA GLU A 35 -17.62 1.98 19.30
C GLU A 35 -18.20 0.89 20.19
N ARG A 36 -18.00 -0.38 19.84
CA ARG A 36 -18.46 -1.53 20.65
C ARG A 36 -17.95 -1.50 22.11
N VAL A 37 -16.81 -0.86 22.34
CA VAL A 37 -16.16 -0.81 23.66
C VAL A 37 -16.00 0.62 24.20
N GLY A 38 -16.65 1.59 23.59
CA GLY A 38 -16.62 2.99 24.04
C GLY A 38 -15.27 3.70 23.78
N ARG A 39 -14.43 3.19 22.84
CA ARG A 39 -13.21 3.87 22.41
C ARG A 39 -13.53 4.90 21.34
N ILE A 40 -12.83 6.03 21.38
CA ILE A 40 -12.86 7.01 20.29
C ILE A 40 -11.88 6.55 19.21
N PRO A 41 -12.34 6.35 17.96
CA PRO A 41 -11.44 5.98 16.87
C PRO A 41 -10.55 7.18 16.51
N ASP A 42 -9.24 6.91 16.30
CA ASP A 42 -8.27 7.91 15.88
C ASP A 42 -7.56 7.41 14.62
N LEU A 43 -7.58 8.21 13.55
CA LEU A 43 -6.89 7.92 12.30
C LEU A 43 -5.40 7.71 12.47
N LYS A 44 -4.76 8.37 13.46
CA LYS A 44 -3.33 8.19 13.76
C LYS A 44 -2.96 6.75 14.09
N ASN A 45 -3.93 5.98 14.58
CA ASN A 45 -3.74 4.58 14.94
C ASN A 45 -3.90 3.62 13.76
N TRP A 46 -4.44 4.08 12.62
CA TRP A 46 -4.53 3.24 11.44
C TRP A 46 -3.28 3.38 10.57
N ARG A 47 -2.56 2.27 10.41
CA ARG A 47 -1.35 2.16 9.61
C ARG A 47 -1.60 1.39 8.35
N VAL A 48 -1.05 1.85 7.23
CA VAL A 48 -1.20 1.20 5.92
C VAL A 48 0.19 0.89 5.36
N ALA A 49 0.46 -0.37 5.09
CA ALA A 49 1.68 -0.79 4.45
C ALA A 49 1.51 -0.76 2.92
N LYS A 50 2.53 -0.29 2.19
CA LYS A 50 2.58 -0.31 0.73
C LYS A 50 3.95 -0.75 0.26
N SER A 51 4.00 -1.60 -0.77
CA SER A 51 5.26 -1.92 -1.45
C SER A 51 5.65 -0.75 -2.33
N ILE A 52 6.81 -0.16 -2.04
CA ILE A 52 7.29 1.05 -2.71
C ILE A 52 8.75 0.85 -3.09
N PHE A 53 9.13 1.34 -4.27
CA PHE A 53 10.52 1.49 -4.66
C PHE A 53 10.72 2.83 -5.37
N VAL A 54 11.65 3.63 -4.87
CA VAL A 54 11.98 4.96 -5.40
C VAL A 54 13.41 4.96 -5.91
N ALA A 55 13.66 5.47 -7.10
CA ALA A 55 15.00 5.68 -7.63
C ALA A 55 15.16 7.09 -8.21
N ASP A 56 16.42 7.48 -8.45
CA ASP A 56 16.73 8.80 -9.01
C ASP A 56 16.25 8.95 -10.45
N ASP A 57 16.11 7.84 -11.18
CA ASP A 57 15.61 7.79 -12.54
C ASP A 57 14.64 6.64 -12.77
N LEU A 58 13.81 6.79 -13.81
CA LEU A 58 12.72 5.87 -14.09
C LEU A 58 13.21 4.49 -14.57
N ASP A 59 14.32 4.44 -15.28
CA ASP A 59 14.86 3.18 -15.81
C ASP A 59 15.44 2.31 -14.69
N THR A 60 16.17 2.91 -13.77
CA THR A 60 16.64 2.23 -12.54
C THR A 60 15.46 1.72 -11.73
N ALA A 61 14.43 2.57 -11.52
CA ALA A 61 13.23 2.18 -10.78
C ALA A 61 12.51 1.01 -11.44
N ARG A 62 12.30 1.07 -12.75
CA ARG A 62 11.67 0.01 -13.53
C ARG A 62 12.45 -1.29 -13.43
N ASN A 63 13.75 -1.23 -13.75
CA ASN A 63 14.61 -2.42 -13.82
C ASN A 63 14.65 -3.16 -12.49
N TYR A 64 14.71 -2.45 -11.36
CA TYR A 64 14.70 -3.10 -10.05
C TYR A 64 13.31 -3.59 -9.62
N ALA A 65 12.30 -2.76 -9.76
CA ALA A 65 10.97 -3.08 -9.25
C ALA A 65 10.25 -4.16 -10.08
N THR A 66 10.45 -4.15 -11.42
CA THR A 66 9.70 -5.03 -12.32
C THR A 66 10.50 -6.22 -12.85
N ASP A 67 11.73 -6.43 -12.39
CA ASP A 67 12.54 -7.59 -12.77
C ASP A 67 11.82 -8.90 -12.38
N PRO A 68 11.52 -9.79 -13.34
CA PRO A 68 10.88 -11.08 -13.05
C PRO A 68 11.71 -11.99 -12.13
N SER A 69 13.01 -11.79 -12.04
CA SER A 69 13.92 -12.46 -11.10
C SER A 69 14.13 -11.68 -9.81
N GLY A 70 13.62 -10.45 -9.75
CA GLY A 70 13.81 -9.52 -8.65
C GLY A 70 12.94 -9.79 -7.43
N PRO A 71 13.25 -9.10 -6.32
CA PRO A 71 12.65 -9.39 -5.02
C PRO A 71 11.17 -9.02 -4.93
N TYR A 72 10.73 -7.95 -5.61
CA TYR A 72 9.31 -7.57 -5.64
C TYR A 72 8.47 -8.60 -6.38
N TYR A 73 8.92 -9.01 -7.58
CA TYR A 73 8.23 -10.02 -8.38
C TYR A 73 8.19 -11.37 -7.66
N PHE A 74 9.31 -11.79 -7.05
CA PHE A 74 9.36 -13.00 -6.24
C PHE A 74 8.29 -12.98 -5.13
N TYR A 75 8.22 -11.90 -4.35
CA TYR A 75 7.27 -11.76 -3.26
C TYR A 75 5.81 -11.91 -3.73
N TYR A 76 5.42 -11.16 -4.76
CA TYR A 76 4.05 -11.21 -5.27
C TYR A 76 3.72 -12.51 -5.97
N LYS A 77 4.67 -13.13 -6.66
CA LYS A 77 4.53 -14.46 -7.26
C LYS A 77 4.23 -15.53 -6.20
N GLN A 78 4.94 -15.50 -5.06
CA GLN A 78 4.68 -16.43 -3.95
C GLN A 78 3.27 -16.23 -3.38
N LEU A 79 2.87 -15.00 -3.11
CA LEU A 79 1.54 -14.69 -2.61
C LEU A 79 0.44 -15.10 -3.60
N TYR A 80 0.57 -14.72 -4.85
CA TYR A 80 -0.38 -15.06 -5.91
C TYR A 80 -0.55 -16.57 -6.03
N THR A 81 0.54 -17.31 -6.15
CA THR A 81 0.55 -18.77 -6.26
C THR A 81 -0.13 -19.41 -5.05
N LYS A 82 0.23 -18.97 -3.83
CA LYS A 82 -0.33 -19.49 -2.59
C LYS A 82 -1.84 -19.21 -2.49
N LEU A 83 -2.26 -17.98 -2.73
CA LEU A 83 -3.68 -17.61 -2.62
C LEU A 83 -4.53 -18.28 -3.70
N LYS A 84 -4.04 -18.37 -4.94
CA LYS A 84 -4.71 -19.09 -6.02
C LYS A 84 -4.89 -20.56 -5.67
N LYS A 85 -3.83 -21.23 -5.19
CA LYS A 85 -3.88 -22.65 -4.76
C LYS A 85 -4.91 -22.91 -3.66
N HIS A 86 -5.14 -21.94 -2.76
CA HIS A 86 -6.08 -22.07 -1.66
C HIS A 86 -7.48 -21.49 -1.94
N GLY A 87 -7.80 -21.21 -3.22
CA GLY A 87 -9.10 -20.67 -3.61
C GLY A 87 -9.39 -19.26 -3.08
N ARG A 88 -8.35 -18.46 -2.80
CA ARG A 88 -8.45 -17.12 -2.23
C ARG A 88 -8.01 -16.02 -3.20
N ILE A 89 -8.09 -16.27 -4.49
CA ILE A 89 -7.73 -15.30 -5.54
C ILE A 89 -8.59 -14.04 -5.49
N ASN A 90 -9.78 -14.14 -4.90
CA ASN A 90 -10.70 -13.02 -4.68
C ASN A 90 -10.07 -11.83 -3.92
N LEU A 91 -8.99 -12.07 -3.16
CA LEU A 91 -8.25 -10.99 -2.49
C LEU A 91 -7.52 -10.06 -3.46
N PHE A 92 -7.28 -10.53 -4.69
CA PHE A 92 -6.62 -9.77 -5.76
C PHE A 92 -7.57 -9.28 -6.84
N LYS A 93 -8.87 -9.48 -6.69
CA LYS A 93 -9.86 -8.94 -7.62
C LYS A 93 -9.96 -7.42 -7.47
N GLU A 94 -10.05 -6.72 -8.58
CA GLU A 94 -10.26 -5.28 -8.63
C GLU A 94 -11.72 -4.90 -8.34
N TYR A 95 -12.65 -5.80 -8.75
CA TYR A 95 -14.08 -5.66 -8.48
C TYR A 95 -14.69 -7.03 -8.13
N LYS A 96 -15.85 -7.01 -7.49
CA LYS A 96 -16.44 -8.19 -6.83
C LYS A 96 -16.62 -9.39 -7.76
N ASP A 97 -17.11 -9.14 -8.96
CA ASP A 97 -17.52 -10.19 -9.91
C ASP A 97 -16.46 -10.41 -11.01
N GLN A 98 -15.24 -9.94 -10.83
CA GLN A 98 -14.12 -10.19 -11.74
C GLN A 98 -13.89 -11.71 -11.89
N PRO A 99 -13.82 -12.26 -13.11
CA PRO A 99 -13.46 -13.64 -13.33
C PRO A 99 -12.08 -13.98 -12.77
N ASP A 100 -11.91 -15.19 -12.21
CA ASP A 100 -10.65 -15.61 -11.60
C ASP A 100 -9.50 -15.71 -12.59
N ASP A 101 -9.78 -15.99 -13.85
CA ASP A 101 -8.80 -16.10 -14.93
C ASP A 101 -8.30 -14.74 -15.44
N GLU A 102 -9.04 -13.66 -15.21
CA GLU A 102 -8.61 -12.30 -15.50
C GLU A 102 -7.62 -11.77 -14.45
N VAL A 103 -7.59 -12.37 -13.26
CA VAL A 103 -6.64 -12.00 -12.21
C VAL A 103 -5.28 -12.62 -12.53
N THR A 104 -4.39 -11.83 -13.08
CA THR A 104 -3.02 -12.25 -13.44
C THR A 104 -2.00 -11.77 -12.40
N LEU A 105 -0.83 -12.42 -12.36
CA LEU A 105 0.27 -11.95 -11.51
C LEU A 105 0.69 -10.52 -11.90
N GLN A 106 0.66 -10.20 -13.20
CA GLN A 106 1.00 -8.86 -13.68
C GLN A 106 0.01 -7.81 -13.17
N SER A 107 -1.30 -8.05 -13.30
CA SER A 107 -2.32 -7.12 -12.80
C SER A 107 -2.22 -6.90 -11.28
N VAL A 108 -1.93 -7.96 -10.53
CA VAL A 108 -1.69 -7.88 -9.08
C VAL A 108 -0.46 -7.02 -8.77
N PHE A 109 0.63 -7.23 -9.51
CA PHE A 109 1.86 -6.48 -9.34
C PHE A 109 1.66 -5.00 -9.64
N ASP A 110 1.06 -4.66 -10.78
CA ASP A 110 0.83 -3.29 -11.23
C ASP A 110 -0.04 -2.48 -10.25
N ARG A 111 -0.94 -3.15 -9.53
CA ARG A 111 -1.82 -2.51 -8.53
C ARG A 111 -1.19 -2.39 -7.14
N LEU A 112 -0.28 -3.27 -6.80
CA LEU A 112 0.20 -3.39 -5.42
C LEU A 112 1.60 -2.82 -5.19
N VAL A 113 2.38 -2.60 -6.26
CA VAL A 113 3.72 -2.02 -6.17
C VAL A 113 3.74 -0.63 -6.78
N ILE A 114 4.07 0.35 -5.96
CA ILE A 114 4.36 1.73 -6.42
C ILE A 114 5.85 1.83 -6.67
N TRP A 115 6.24 2.27 -7.86
CA TRP A 115 7.65 2.45 -8.18
C TRP A 115 7.88 3.59 -9.17
N GLY A 116 9.02 4.27 -9.06
CA GLY A 116 9.37 5.37 -9.97
C GLY A 116 10.36 6.36 -9.38
N THR A 117 10.39 7.52 -10.01
CA THR A 117 11.04 8.72 -9.47
C THR A 117 10.23 9.29 -8.29
N PRO A 118 10.81 10.18 -7.48
CA PRO A 118 10.10 10.80 -6.35
C PRO A 118 8.76 11.41 -6.72
N ASP A 119 8.68 12.18 -7.83
CA ASP A 119 7.43 12.81 -8.26
C ASP A 119 6.36 11.77 -8.60
N LYS A 120 6.71 10.78 -9.44
CA LYS A 120 5.80 9.70 -9.82
C LYS A 120 5.29 8.92 -8.60
N VAL A 121 6.17 8.61 -7.65
CA VAL A 121 5.78 7.89 -6.43
C VAL A 121 4.89 8.74 -5.54
N ALA A 122 5.13 10.05 -5.46
CA ALA A 122 4.26 10.97 -4.72
C ALA A 122 2.85 11.02 -5.32
N ASP A 123 2.74 11.16 -6.65
CA ASP A 123 1.46 11.17 -7.36
C ASP A 123 0.68 9.87 -7.14
N GLU A 124 1.32 8.71 -7.28
CA GLU A 124 0.67 7.41 -7.06
C GLU A 124 0.26 7.18 -5.59
N LEU A 125 1.01 7.73 -4.64
CA LEU A 125 0.63 7.69 -3.22
C LEU A 125 -0.57 8.58 -2.92
N LEU A 126 -0.67 9.74 -3.53
CA LEU A 126 -1.83 10.63 -3.43
C LEU A 126 -3.07 9.97 -4.04
N GLU A 127 -2.95 9.40 -5.24
CA GLU A 127 -4.03 8.63 -5.87
C GLU A 127 -4.48 7.44 -4.99
N PHE A 128 -3.54 6.68 -4.45
CA PHE A 128 -3.85 5.58 -3.53
C PHE A 128 -4.61 6.08 -2.30
N ARG A 129 -4.21 7.23 -1.75
CA ARG A 129 -4.88 7.83 -0.59
C ARG A 129 -6.29 8.34 -0.90
N GLU A 130 -6.54 8.82 -2.11
CA GLU A 130 -7.89 9.14 -2.58
C GLU A 130 -8.78 7.90 -2.61
N GLN A 131 -8.24 6.76 -3.06
CA GLN A 131 -8.98 5.50 -3.13
C GLN A 131 -9.29 4.89 -1.76
N VAL A 132 -8.37 4.98 -0.81
CA VAL A 132 -8.49 4.28 0.49
C VAL A 132 -9.02 5.18 1.62
N GLY A 133 -8.94 6.49 1.44
CA GLY A 133 -9.24 7.48 2.48
C GLY A 133 -8.01 7.84 3.33
N LYS A 134 -8.21 8.76 4.29
CA LYS A 134 -7.14 9.23 5.17
C LYS A 134 -6.72 8.14 6.16
N PHE A 135 -5.43 8.00 6.39
CA PHE A 135 -4.82 7.12 7.41
C PHE A 135 -3.64 7.83 8.09
N GLY A 136 -3.24 7.35 9.26
CA GLY A 136 -2.24 8.04 10.10
C GLY A 136 -0.79 7.80 9.69
N THR A 137 -0.45 6.59 9.23
CA THR A 137 0.94 6.23 8.95
C THR A 137 1.05 5.34 7.72
N LEU A 138 1.90 5.74 6.77
CA LEU A 138 2.36 4.89 5.68
C LEU A 138 3.58 4.08 6.14
N LEU A 139 3.51 2.75 6.02
CA LEU A 139 4.63 1.86 6.26
C LEU A 139 5.28 1.46 4.93
N TYR A 140 6.53 1.82 4.76
CA TYR A 140 7.34 1.40 3.62
C TYR A 140 7.64 -0.09 3.71
N ALA A 141 7.12 -0.87 2.77
CA ALA A 141 7.39 -2.29 2.64
C ALA A 141 8.38 -2.54 1.49
N GLY A 142 9.62 -2.14 1.68
CA GLY A 142 10.73 -2.37 0.73
C GLY A 142 11.12 -3.83 0.62
N LYS A 143 11.87 -4.12 -0.43
CA LYS A 143 12.45 -5.44 -0.71
C LYS A 143 13.93 -5.23 -1.02
N ASP A 144 14.77 -5.44 -0.02
CA ASP A 144 16.18 -5.01 0.00
C ASP A 144 17.21 -6.13 -0.15
N TRP A 145 16.77 -7.36 -0.36
CA TRP A 145 17.68 -8.50 -0.38
C TRP A 145 18.46 -8.70 -1.69
N ALA A 146 18.11 -7.99 -2.78
CA ALA A 146 18.82 -8.10 -4.05
C ALA A 146 19.91 -7.03 -4.20
N ASP A 147 19.63 -5.79 -3.80
CA ASP A 147 20.56 -4.67 -3.84
C ASP A 147 20.35 -3.75 -2.65
N LEU A 148 21.22 -3.85 -1.67
CA LEU A 148 21.11 -3.10 -0.42
C LEU A 148 21.34 -1.59 -0.62
N GLU A 149 22.22 -1.19 -1.53
CA GLU A 149 22.49 0.23 -1.77
C GLU A 149 21.34 0.92 -2.48
N LEU A 150 20.77 0.30 -3.51
CA LEU A 150 19.54 0.81 -4.14
C LEU A 150 18.38 0.87 -3.15
N SER A 151 18.22 -0.12 -2.29
CA SER A 151 17.18 -0.13 -1.28
C SER A 151 17.35 0.96 -0.22
N ARG A 152 18.57 1.20 0.22
CA ARG A 152 18.89 2.33 1.12
C ARG A 152 18.64 3.68 0.45
N ARG A 153 19.03 3.81 -0.83
CA ARG A 153 18.76 5.01 -1.62
C ARG A 153 17.26 5.24 -1.74
N SER A 154 16.48 4.20 -2.03
CA SER A 154 15.01 4.25 -2.11
C SER A 154 14.39 4.76 -0.81
N MET A 155 14.81 4.27 0.35
CA MET A 155 14.32 4.76 1.64
C MET A 155 14.64 6.23 1.87
N ARG A 156 15.85 6.68 1.50
CA ARG A 156 16.23 8.09 1.60
C ARG A 156 15.38 8.97 0.69
N LEU A 157 15.20 8.59 -0.57
CA LEU A 157 14.37 9.33 -1.52
C LEU A 157 12.92 9.41 -1.05
N LEU A 158 12.39 8.34 -0.47
CA LEU A 158 11.06 8.35 0.12
C LEU A 158 10.94 9.40 1.25
N ALA A 159 11.91 9.40 2.16
CA ALA A 159 11.88 10.29 3.33
C ALA A 159 12.19 11.76 2.97
N GLU A 160 13.17 11.99 2.08
CA GLU A 160 13.72 13.31 1.83
C GLU A 160 13.03 14.04 0.66
N GLN A 161 12.41 13.30 -0.27
CA GLN A 161 11.79 13.89 -1.46
C GLN A 161 10.30 13.55 -1.56
N VAL A 162 9.91 12.28 -1.55
CA VAL A 162 8.50 11.88 -1.72
C VAL A 162 7.63 12.41 -0.58
N LYS A 163 8.05 12.21 0.67
CA LYS A 163 7.27 12.68 1.83
C LYS A 163 6.98 14.18 1.80
N PRO A 164 7.94 15.08 1.56
CA PRO A 164 7.66 16.51 1.42
C PRO A 164 6.69 16.86 0.31
N LEU A 165 6.73 16.17 -0.84
CA LEU A 165 5.79 16.36 -1.94
C LEU A 165 4.36 16.00 -1.52
N VAL A 166 4.18 14.84 -0.90
CA VAL A 166 2.88 14.40 -0.39
C VAL A 166 2.35 15.35 0.69
N ASP A 167 3.18 15.72 1.67
CA ASP A 167 2.79 16.64 2.74
C ASP A 167 2.35 18.01 2.20
N SER A 168 3.05 18.53 1.18
CA SER A 168 2.72 19.81 0.55
C SER A 168 1.39 19.77 -0.20
N ALA A 169 1.12 18.70 -0.93
CA ALA A 169 -0.14 18.51 -1.64
C ALA A 169 -1.33 18.44 -0.67
N GLU A 170 -1.16 17.75 0.46
CA GLU A 170 -2.19 17.65 1.49
C GLU A 170 -2.48 18.98 2.18
N ALA A 171 -1.44 19.76 2.47
CA ALA A 171 -1.60 21.09 3.07
C ALA A 171 -2.33 22.05 2.12
N GLY A 172 -2.09 21.95 0.81
CA GLY A 172 -2.79 22.71 -0.22
C GLY A 172 -4.27 22.34 -0.34
N SER A 173 -4.58 21.06 -0.31
CA SER A 173 -5.96 20.54 -0.39
C SER A 173 -6.80 20.92 0.84
N SER A 174 -6.20 20.98 2.03
CA SER A 174 -6.92 21.39 3.25
C SER A 174 -7.29 22.86 3.26
N LYS A 175 -6.47 23.73 2.66
CA LYS A 175 -6.75 25.17 2.55
C LYS A 175 -7.80 25.52 1.48
N ALA A 176 -8.01 24.66 0.50
CA ALA A 176 -9.01 24.85 -0.55
C ALA A 176 -10.41 24.37 -0.14
N ALA A 177 -10.52 23.65 0.97
CA ALA A 177 -11.77 23.10 1.50
C ALA A 177 -12.37 23.93 2.64
N GLU A 178 -11.70 24.99 3.08
CA GLU A 178 -12.16 26.01 4.02
C GLU A 178 -12.72 27.24 3.27
#